data_e5a021158dc62a8fcbd7a672a0dd2fe6
#
_entry.id   e5a021158dc62a8fcbd7a672a0dd2fe6
#
_cell.length_a   1.000
_cell.length_b   1.000
_cell.length_c   1.000
_cell.angle_alpha   90.00
_cell.angle_beta   90.00
_cell.angle_gamma   90.00
#
_symmetry.space_group_name_H-M   'P 1'
#
loop_
_entity.id
_entity.type
_entity.pdbx_description
1 polymer ?
#
loop_
_entity_poly.entity_id
_entity_poly.type
_entity_poly.pdbx_seq_one_letter_code
_entity_poly.pdbx_strand_id
1 'polypeptide(L)'
;MFGNYKRPHRAPSVWVAEVEAGRIAHVICAAPRGVFAVRAKTFIDATGNGDLAAWAGAPSEKGDEQGNLMPGTLCSVWDGIDWKRWYSLRPKQPQPDGFMLQKAFEDNVFTVRDEHLTGMFRLGEHSDAGNIGHTFGVDGDDERSLTKALVDGRKGLAEYHRYYREYVPGFEKLELVATGSLLGVRETRRILGDYVLSLEDYKQRAVFPDEIGRYAYPIDNHPVRPGRDTYEQHR
;
A
#
# COMPACT_ATOMS: atom_id res chain seq x y z
N MET A 1 -33.79 -13.20 0.00
CA MET A 1 -34.49 -12.07 -0.67
C MET A 1 -33.59 -10.86 -0.48
N PHE A 2 -32.75 -10.55 -1.49
CA PHE A 2 -31.85 -9.39 -1.43
C PHE A 2 -32.70 -8.16 -1.79
N GLY A 3 -32.98 -7.32 -0.78
CA GLY A 3 -33.67 -6.07 -0.99
C GLY A 3 -32.89 -5.18 -1.98
N ASN A 4 -33.63 -4.41 -2.80
CA ASN A 4 -33.10 -3.45 -3.75
C ASN A 4 -32.23 -2.39 -3.08
N TYR A 5 -30.95 -2.70 -2.87
CA TYR A 5 -29.95 -1.76 -2.42
C TYR A 5 -29.59 -0.86 -3.63
N LYS A 6 -30.25 0.28 -3.75
CA LYS A 6 -29.75 1.35 -4.63
C LYS A 6 -28.41 1.81 -4.06
N ARG A 7 -27.29 1.37 -4.66
CA ARG A 7 -25.96 1.86 -4.31
C ARG A 7 -25.98 3.38 -4.39
N PRO A 8 -25.64 4.12 -3.32
CA PRO A 8 -25.42 5.55 -3.46
C PRO A 8 -24.26 5.74 -4.45
N HIS A 9 -24.35 6.71 -5.33
CA HIS A 9 -23.33 7.03 -6.35
C HIS A 9 -21.98 7.40 -5.75
N ARG A 10 -21.91 7.68 -4.43
CA ARG A 10 -20.69 7.79 -3.61
C ARG A 10 -20.98 7.11 -2.28
N ALA A 11 -20.08 6.23 -1.84
CA ALA A 11 -20.18 5.64 -0.52
C ALA A 11 -20.05 6.74 0.55
N PRO A 12 -20.89 6.74 1.61
CA PRO A 12 -20.71 7.63 2.73
C PRO A 12 -19.39 7.32 3.44
N SER A 13 -18.70 8.34 3.92
CA SER A 13 -17.56 8.17 4.81
C SER A 13 -18.05 7.92 6.23
N VAL A 14 -17.48 6.95 6.90
CA VAL A 14 -17.70 6.71 8.33
C VAL A 14 -16.83 7.68 9.11
N TRP A 15 -17.39 8.33 10.15
CA TRP A 15 -16.68 9.33 10.95
C TRP A 15 -16.44 8.87 12.39
N VAL A 16 -17.40 8.19 13.00
CA VAL A 16 -17.29 7.76 14.38
C VAL A 16 -18.30 6.63 14.69
N ALA A 17 -17.95 5.78 15.65
CA ALA A 17 -18.84 4.83 16.26
C ALA A 17 -19.36 5.38 17.60
N GLU A 18 -20.66 5.29 17.83
CA GLU A 18 -21.25 5.48 19.14
C GLU A 18 -21.40 4.11 19.81
N VAL A 19 -20.82 3.97 20.99
CA VAL A 19 -20.74 2.68 21.71
C VAL A 19 -21.52 2.75 23.00
N GLU A 20 -22.45 1.82 23.18
CA GLU A 20 -23.24 1.65 24.40
C GLU A 20 -23.04 0.23 24.96
N ALA A 21 -22.68 0.13 26.22
CA ALA A 21 -22.46 -1.14 26.92
C ALA A 21 -21.55 -2.13 26.13
N GLY A 22 -20.47 -1.62 25.53
CA GLY A 22 -19.49 -2.42 24.78
C GLY A 22 -19.96 -2.87 23.37
N ARG A 23 -21.06 -2.29 22.85
CA ARG A 23 -21.61 -2.60 21.54
C ARG A 23 -21.78 -1.33 20.72
N ILE A 24 -21.52 -1.39 19.41
CA ILE A 24 -21.79 -0.28 18.51
C ILE A 24 -23.32 -0.09 18.42
N ALA A 25 -23.81 1.04 18.92
CA ALA A 25 -25.22 1.42 18.83
C ALA A 25 -25.51 2.07 17.46
N HIS A 26 -24.65 2.99 17.05
CA HIS A 26 -24.77 3.73 15.80
C HIS A 26 -23.39 3.98 15.18
N VAL A 27 -23.41 4.16 13.87
CA VAL A 27 -22.26 4.66 13.10
C VAL A 27 -22.66 5.98 12.45
N ILE A 28 -21.90 7.02 12.71
CA ILE A 28 -22.11 8.34 12.12
C ILE A 28 -21.41 8.40 10.77
N CYS A 29 -22.17 8.72 9.75
CA CYS A 29 -21.70 8.77 8.37
C CYS A 29 -21.88 10.17 7.78
N ALA A 30 -20.95 10.57 6.91
CA ALA A 30 -21.07 11.76 6.08
C ALA A 30 -21.27 11.38 4.61
N ALA A 31 -22.18 12.08 3.95
CA ALA A 31 -22.42 11.96 2.52
C ALA A 31 -22.74 13.37 1.95
N PRO A 32 -22.77 13.55 0.62
CA PRO A 32 -23.08 14.86 0.03
C PRO A 32 -24.39 15.51 0.52
N ARG A 33 -25.33 14.71 0.99
CA ARG A 33 -26.62 15.19 1.53
C ARG A 33 -26.56 15.59 3.02
N GLY A 34 -25.43 15.39 3.69
CA GLY A 34 -25.23 15.73 5.11
C GLY A 34 -24.74 14.56 5.94
N VAL A 35 -24.80 14.76 7.25
CA VAL A 35 -24.41 13.76 8.27
C VAL A 35 -25.64 13.02 8.75
N PHE A 36 -25.52 11.69 8.94
CA PHE A 36 -26.61 10.83 9.41
C PHE A 36 -26.07 9.66 10.23
N ALA A 37 -26.90 9.11 11.08
CA ALA A 37 -26.58 7.91 11.86
C ALA A 37 -27.17 6.67 11.18
N VAL A 38 -26.38 5.58 11.21
CA VAL A 38 -26.82 4.24 10.79
C VAL A 38 -26.92 3.33 12.00
N ARG A 39 -28.08 2.74 12.19
CA ARG A 39 -28.31 1.70 13.19
C ARG A 39 -28.42 0.35 12.49
N ALA A 40 -27.72 -0.66 13.02
CA ALA A 40 -27.79 -2.02 12.48
C ALA A 40 -27.72 -3.05 13.63
N LYS A 41 -28.11 -4.29 13.33
CA LYS A 41 -27.98 -5.42 14.27
C LYS A 41 -26.54 -5.89 14.37
N THR A 42 -25.79 -5.77 13.24
CA THR A 42 -24.40 -6.22 13.11
C THR A 42 -23.66 -5.21 12.23
N PHE A 43 -22.43 -4.92 12.59
CA PHE A 43 -21.51 -4.08 11.84
C PHE A 43 -20.31 -4.92 11.41
N ILE A 44 -19.86 -4.74 10.19
CA ILE A 44 -18.66 -5.38 9.63
C ILE A 44 -17.68 -4.25 9.31
N ASP A 45 -16.53 -4.26 9.96
CA ASP A 45 -15.45 -3.33 9.67
C ASP A 45 -14.65 -3.83 8.45
N ALA A 46 -14.72 -3.08 7.37
CA ALA A 46 -13.96 -3.30 6.14
C ALA A 46 -13.18 -2.04 5.73
N THR A 47 -12.78 -1.20 6.71
CA THR A 47 -12.07 0.06 6.45
C THR A 47 -10.61 -0.15 6.01
N GLY A 48 -10.06 -1.33 6.20
CA GLY A 48 -8.66 -1.64 5.94
C GLY A 48 -7.75 -1.33 7.13
N ASN A 49 -8.03 -0.23 7.84
CA ASN A 49 -7.29 0.16 9.04
C ASN A 49 -7.93 -0.34 10.35
N GLY A 50 -9.08 -1.00 10.29
CA GLY A 50 -9.85 -1.38 11.47
C GLY A 50 -10.40 -0.14 12.23
N ASP A 51 -10.74 0.93 11.50
CA ASP A 51 -11.13 2.21 12.11
C ASP A 51 -12.37 2.07 12.98
N LEU A 52 -13.40 1.37 12.48
CA LEU A 52 -14.64 1.19 13.22
C LEU A 52 -14.43 0.37 14.50
N ALA A 53 -13.62 -0.69 14.42
CA ALA A 53 -13.29 -1.54 15.55
C ALA A 53 -12.48 -0.76 16.61
N ALA A 54 -11.49 0.02 16.18
CA ALA A 54 -10.68 0.85 17.06
C ALA A 54 -11.53 1.95 17.75
N TRP A 55 -12.41 2.62 17.03
CA TRP A 55 -13.33 3.61 17.60
C TRP A 55 -14.33 2.97 18.56
N ALA A 56 -14.67 1.70 18.36
CA ALA A 56 -15.49 0.93 19.28
C ALA A 56 -14.74 0.43 20.53
N GLY A 57 -13.42 0.71 20.62
CA GLY A 57 -12.58 0.33 21.77
C GLY A 57 -11.97 -1.07 21.66
N ALA A 58 -11.94 -1.68 20.47
CA ALA A 58 -11.25 -2.94 20.29
C ALA A 58 -9.73 -2.77 20.51
N PRO A 59 -9.07 -3.69 21.23
CA PRO A 59 -7.64 -3.63 21.42
C PRO A 59 -6.90 -3.79 20.09
N SER A 60 -5.82 -3.05 19.91
CA SER A 60 -5.02 -3.10 18.68
C SER A 60 -3.55 -2.86 18.97
N GLU A 61 -2.69 -3.31 18.07
CA GLU A 61 -1.26 -3.02 18.04
C GLU A 61 -0.86 -2.39 16.72
N LYS A 62 0.33 -1.81 16.65
CA LYS A 62 0.81 -1.09 15.46
C LYS A 62 2.32 -1.20 15.34
N GLY A 63 2.80 -1.49 14.12
CA GLY A 63 4.21 -1.59 13.83
C GLY A 63 4.89 -2.84 14.40
N ASP A 64 6.21 -2.82 14.36
CA ASP A 64 7.06 -3.81 15.01
C ASP A 64 7.23 -3.50 16.52
N GLU A 65 8.06 -4.28 17.22
CA GLU A 65 8.36 -4.08 18.65
C GLU A 65 8.95 -2.70 18.98
N GLN A 66 9.51 -2.01 18.00
CA GLN A 66 10.05 -0.66 18.11
C GLN A 66 9.05 0.41 17.63
N GLY A 67 7.86 0.01 17.18
CA GLY A 67 6.83 0.89 16.64
C GLY A 67 7.07 1.36 15.21
N ASN A 68 7.99 0.73 14.48
CA ASN A 68 8.21 1.07 13.08
C ASN A 68 7.13 0.44 12.20
N LEU A 69 6.70 1.18 11.17
CA LEU A 69 5.72 0.76 10.19
C LEU A 69 6.38 0.54 8.82
N MET A 70 5.85 -0.41 8.04
CA MET A 70 6.27 -0.60 6.67
C MET A 70 6.01 0.67 5.84
N PRO A 71 6.90 1.00 4.86
CA PRO A 71 6.76 2.22 4.06
C PRO A 71 5.54 2.17 3.15
N GLY A 72 4.99 3.34 2.83
CA GLY A 72 3.99 3.48 1.79
C GLY A 72 4.60 3.58 0.39
N THR A 73 3.76 3.48 -0.65
CA THR A 73 4.15 3.73 -2.04
C THR A 73 3.12 4.60 -2.74
N LEU A 74 3.56 5.64 -3.42
CA LEU A 74 2.71 6.41 -4.31
C LEU A 74 2.78 5.82 -5.70
N CYS A 75 1.81 4.96 -6.05
CA CYS A 75 1.73 4.38 -7.38
C CYS A 75 1.50 5.45 -8.44
N SER A 76 1.99 5.19 -9.65
CA SER A 76 2.01 6.15 -10.75
C SER A 76 1.71 5.49 -12.09
N VAL A 77 1.34 6.28 -13.08
CA VAL A 77 1.13 5.86 -14.46
C VAL A 77 2.06 6.67 -15.35
N TRP A 78 2.71 5.98 -16.27
CA TRP A 78 3.73 6.52 -17.15
C TRP A 78 3.43 6.19 -18.60
N ASP A 79 4.01 6.92 -19.54
CA ASP A 79 3.92 6.68 -20.98
C ASP A 79 5.26 6.98 -21.67
N GLY A 80 5.33 6.71 -22.97
CA GLY A 80 6.53 6.97 -23.79
C GLY A 80 7.60 5.88 -23.75
N ILE A 81 7.24 4.64 -23.37
CA ILE A 81 8.17 3.53 -23.23
C ILE A 81 8.27 2.73 -24.52
N ASP A 82 9.50 2.48 -24.98
CA ASP A 82 9.82 1.52 -26.05
C ASP A 82 10.05 0.12 -25.43
N TRP A 83 8.96 -0.61 -25.23
CA TRP A 83 9.00 -1.97 -24.67
C TRP A 83 9.81 -2.94 -25.53
N LYS A 84 9.82 -2.78 -26.85
CA LYS A 84 10.60 -3.64 -27.74
C LYS A 84 12.09 -3.46 -27.48
N ARG A 85 12.54 -2.22 -27.38
CA ARG A 85 13.91 -1.88 -27.04
C ARG A 85 14.27 -2.39 -25.64
N TRP A 86 13.43 -2.13 -24.65
CA TRP A 86 13.62 -2.61 -23.28
C TRP A 86 13.78 -4.14 -23.23
N TYR A 87 12.84 -4.90 -23.78
CA TYR A 87 12.91 -6.37 -23.76
C TYR A 87 14.10 -6.95 -24.51
N SER A 88 14.65 -6.23 -25.48
CA SER A 88 15.84 -6.67 -26.21
C SER A 88 17.15 -6.42 -25.46
N LEU A 89 17.19 -5.43 -24.57
CA LEU A 89 18.40 -4.97 -23.89
C LEU A 89 18.44 -5.26 -22.39
N ARG A 90 17.27 -5.50 -21.76
CA ARG A 90 17.19 -5.68 -20.30
C ARG A 90 18.02 -6.87 -19.82
N PRO A 91 18.67 -6.78 -18.64
CA PRO A 91 19.35 -7.89 -18.03
C PRO A 91 18.39 -9.05 -17.70
N LYS A 92 18.89 -10.27 -17.78
CA LYS A 92 18.16 -11.48 -17.36
C LYS A 92 18.35 -11.69 -15.85
N GLN A 93 17.72 -10.86 -15.04
CA GLN A 93 17.79 -10.89 -13.58
C GLN A 93 16.42 -10.58 -12.94
N PRO A 94 16.18 -10.89 -11.66
CA PRO A 94 14.87 -10.73 -11.02
C PRO A 94 14.31 -9.31 -11.05
N GLN A 95 15.13 -8.28 -10.93
CA GLN A 95 14.71 -6.87 -10.98
C GLN A 95 15.48 -6.14 -12.10
N PRO A 96 15.09 -6.36 -13.36
CA PRO A 96 15.88 -5.88 -14.49
C PRO A 96 15.97 -4.35 -14.55
N ASP A 97 14.95 -3.61 -14.13
CA ASP A 97 14.97 -2.13 -14.10
C ASP A 97 15.93 -1.56 -13.05
N GLY A 98 16.31 -2.35 -12.04
CA GLY A 98 17.25 -1.94 -10.99
C GLY A 98 18.73 -2.13 -11.35
N PHE A 99 19.07 -2.57 -12.58
CA PHE A 99 20.44 -2.96 -12.92
C PHE A 99 21.46 -1.81 -12.85
N MET A 100 21.03 -0.56 -12.97
CA MET A 100 21.86 0.64 -12.86
C MET A 100 21.60 1.43 -11.58
N LEU A 101 20.82 0.88 -10.64
CA LEU A 101 20.42 1.61 -9.43
C LEU A 101 21.63 2.04 -8.59
N GLN A 102 22.63 1.16 -8.43
CA GLN A 102 23.86 1.49 -7.70
C GLN A 102 24.61 2.66 -8.34
N LYS A 103 24.72 2.69 -9.67
CA LYS A 103 25.34 3.79 -10.39
C LYS A 103 24.55 5.09 -10.20
N ALA A 104 23.23 5.03 -10.21
CA ALA A 104 22.38 6.19 -9.98
C ALA A 104 22.52 6.75 -8.57
N PHE A 105 22.76 5.89 -7.55
CA PHE A 105 23.08 6.34 -6.19
C PHE A 105 24.45 7.05 -6.13
N GLU A 106 25.46 6.52 -6.82
CA GLU A 106 26.80 7.14 -6.92
C GLU A 106 26.74 8.51 -7.61
N ASP A 107 25.88 8.64 -8.62
CA ASP A 107 25.65 9.88 -9.36
C ASP A 107 24.69 10.85 -8.64
N ASN A 108 24.25 10.54 -7.42
CA ASN A 108 23.33 11.34 -6.61
C ASN A 108 21.99 11.65 -7.33
N VAL A 109 21.45 10.67 -8.05
CA VAL A 109 20.12 10.78 -8.66
C VAL A 109 19.03 10.76 -7.60
N PHE A 110 19.22 9.98 -6.54
CA PHE A 110 18.26 9.78 -5.46
C PHE A 110 18.71 10.45 -4.17
N THR A 111 17.78 11.12 -3.49
CA THR A 111 17.97 11.67 -2.14
C THR A 111 17.82 10.60 -1.06
N VAL A 112 17.04 9.56 -1.33
CA VAL A 112 16.82 8.41 -0.45
C VAL A 112 17.41 7.17 -1.12
N ARG A 113 18.32 6.49 -0.43
CA ARG A 113 18.93 5.26 -0.93
C ARG A 113 18.01 4.08 -0.61
N ASP A 114 17.04 3.85 -1.46
CA ASP A 114 16.14 2.71 -1.43
C ASP A 114 16.57 1.67 -2.47
N GLU A 115 17.12 0.55 -2.01
CA GLU A 115 17.61 -0.51 -2.90
C GLU A 115 16.49 -1.42 -3.41
N HIS A 116 15.26 -1.25 -2.89
CA HIS A 116 14.10 -2.00 -3.35
C HIS A 116 13.40 -1.30 -4.50
N LEU A 117 13.48 -1.89 -5.67
CA LEU A 117 12.81 -1.42 -6.88
C LEU A 117 12.00 -2.55 -7.49
N THR A 118 10.69 -2.55 -7.25
CA THR A 118 9.76 -3.53 -7.84
C THR A 118 9.69 -3.38 -9.35
N GLY A 119 9.78 -2.14 -9.83
CA GLY A 119 9.82 -1.81 -11.24
C GLY A 119 8.49 -1.36 -11.82
N MET A 120 8.48 -1.31 -13.12
CA MET A 120 7.36 -0.88 -13.94
C MET A 120 6.67 -2.07 -14.61
N PHE A 121 5.34 -2.02 -14.71
CA PHE A 121 4.49 -3.09 -15.23
C PHE A 121 3.71 -2.62 -16.46
N ARG A 122 3.99 -3.23 -17.59
CA ARG A 122 3.38 -2.86 -18.85
C ARG A 122 1.84 -2.90 -18.80
N LEU A 123 1.21 -1.76 -19.09
CA LEU A 123 -0.25 -1.61 -19.23
C LEU A 123 -0.72 -1.58 -20.67
N GLY A 124 0.08 -1.05 -21.58
CA GLY A 124 -0.30 -0.84 -22.97
C GLY A 124 0.88 -0.88 -23.92
N GLU A 125 0.70 -0.34 -25.12
CA GLU A 125 1.76 -0.32 -26.13
C GLU A 125 2.97 0.49 -25.69
N HIS A 126 2.75 1.65 -25.07
CA HIS A 126 3.79 2.56 -24.58
C HIS A 126 3.63 2.95 -23.11
N SER A 127 2.57 2.48 -22.45
CA SER A 127 2.21 2.89 -21.09
C SER A 127 2.49 1.82 -20.04
N ASP A 128 2.59 2.26 -18.79
CA ASP A 128 3.06 1.50 -17.64
C ASP A 128 2.41 1.90 -16.32
N ALA A 129 2.37 0.97 -15.37
CA ALA A 129 2.07 1.24 -13.97
C ALA A 129 3.35 1.13 -13.14
N GLY A 130 3.75 2.22 -12.51
CA GLY A 130 4.90 2.26 -11.59
C GLY A 130 4.47 1.94 -10.15
N ASN A 131 4.97 0.80 -9.63
CA ASN A 131 5.00 0.51 -8.20
C ASN A 131 6.44 0.71 -7.72
N ILE A 132 6.86 1.96 -7.66
CA ILE A 132 8.26 2.37 -7.45
C ILE A 132 8.34 3.42 -6.34
N GLY A 133 9.41 3.32 -5.56
CA GLY A 133 9.72 4.24 -4.46
C GLY A 133 8.92 3.97 -3.19
N HIS A 134 9.63 4.00 -2.09
CA HIS A 134 9.06 3.94 -0.76
C HIS A 134 9.00 5.33 -0.12
N THR A 135 7.92 5.61 0.58
CA THR A 135 7.83 6.72 1.54
C THR A 135 7.93 6.12 2.94
N PHE A 136 9.06 6.37 3.61
CA PHE A 136 9.35 5.81 4.93
C PHE A 136 8.75 6.63 6.07
N GLY A 137 8.55 5.99 7.23
CA GLY A 137 8.03 6.65 8.44
C GLY A 137 6.58 7.10 8.29
N VAL A 138 5.76 6.33 7.57
CA VAL A 138 4.36 6.65 7.31
C VAL A 138 3.48 6.02 8.37
N ASP A 139 2.70 6.82 9.08
CA ASP A 139 1.56 6.39 9.88
C ASP A 139 0.27 6.59 9.08
N GLY A 140 -0.35 5.49 8.64
CA GLY A 140 -1.56 5.52 7.83
C GLY A 140 -2.82 5.93 8.62
N ASP A 141 -2.74 6.04 9.94
CA ASP A 141 -3.82 6.50 10.81
C ASP A 141 -3.70 8.00 11.17
N ASP A 142 -2.65 8.68 10.67
CA ASP A 142 -2.42 10.12 10.86
C ASP A 142 -2.47 10.84 9.51
N GLU A 143 -3.46 11.72 9.35
CA GLU A 143 -3.68 12.50 8.12
C GLU A 143 -2.50 13.43 7.78
N ARG A 144 -1.74 13.89 8.78
CA ARG A 144 -0.54 14.72 8.55
C ARG A 144 0.61 13.89 8.02
N SER A 145 0.79 12.69 8.58
CA SER A 145 1.75 11.72 8.09
C SER A 145 1.43 11.30 6.64
N LEU A 146 0.16 10.99 6.34
CA LEU A 146 -0.29 10.68 4.99
C LEU A 146 -0.06 11.85 4.01
N THR A 147 -0.36 13.07 4.42
CA THR A 147 -0.13 14.28 3.60
C THR A 147 1.35 14.46 3.30
N LYS A 148 2.21 14.34 4.32
CA LYS A 148 3.67 14.39 4.15
C LYS A 148 4.15 13.31 3.18
N ALA A 149 3.70 12.07 3.36
CA ALA A 149 4.08 10.94 2.53
C ALA A 149 3.65 11.11 1.06
N LEU A 150 2.47 11.69 0.79
CA LEU A 150 2.05 12.04 -0.57
C LEU A 150 2.96 13.10 -1.20
N VAL A 151 3.40 14.09 -0.44
CA VAL A 151 4.33 15.13 -0.93
C VAL A 151 5.70 14.50 -1.22
N ASP A 152 6.21 13.70 -0.30
CA ASP A 152 7.53 13.06 -0.45
C ASP A 152 7.52 12.02 -1.59
N GLY A 153 6.44 11.26 -1.73
CA GLY A 153 6.24 10.35 -2.86
C GLY A 153 6.30 11.07 -4.22
N ARG A 154 5.64 12.24 -4.34
CA ARG A 154 5.71 13.03 -5.58
C ARG A 154 7.11 13.57 -5.87
N LYS A 155 7.86 13.96 -4.85
CA LYS A 155 9.27 14.36 -5.02
C LYS A 155 10.12 13.18 -5.50
N GLY A 156 9.94 12.00 -4.89
CA GLY A 156 10.65 10.79 -5.29
C GLY A 156 10.35 10.38 -6.73
N LEU A 157 9.11 10.56 -7.22
CA LEU A 157 8.78 10.25 -8.62
C LEU A 157 9.57 11.10 -9.63
N ALA A 158 9.96 12.33 -9.29
CA ALA A 158 10.84 13.13 -10.15
C ALA A 158 12.27 12.53 -10.25
N GLU A 159 12.77 11.94 -9.16
CA GLU A 159 14.05 11.24 -9.14
C GLU A 159 13.97 9.92 -9.95
N TYR A 160 12.90 9.15 -9.80
CA TYR A 160 12.65 7.97 -10.62
C TYR A 160 12.46 8.31 -12.10
N HIS A 161 11.79 9.40 -12.45
CA HIS A 161 11.69 9.88 -13.83
C HIS A 161 13.07 10.10 -14.44
N ARG A 162 13.97 10.79 -13.71
CA ARG A 162 15.35 10.98 -14.12
C ARG A 162 16.09 9.66 -14.26
N TYR A 163 16.00 8.77 -13.26
CA TYR A 163 16.64 7.45 -13.28
C TYR A 163 16.24 6.65 -14.52
N TYR A 164 14.94 6.47 -14.76
CA TYR A 164 14.49 5.66 -15.88
C TYR A 164 14.93 6.25 -17.21
N ARG A 165 14.84 7.55 -17.40
CA ARG A 165 15.24 8.20 -18.66
C ARG A 165 16.73 8.15 -18.95
N GLU A 166 17.57 8.29 -17.95
CA GLU A 166 19.02 8.38 -18.11
C GLU A 166 19.73 7.02 -18.03
N TYR A 167 19.14 6.05 -17.31
CA TYR A 167 19.83 4.79 -17.00
C TYR A 167 19.14 3.54 -17.58
N VAL A 168 17.87 3.61 -17.96
CA VAL A 168 17.12 2.42 -18.39
C VAL A 168 16.80 2.48 -19.88
N PRO A 169 17.37 1.58 -20.71
CA PRO A 169 17.15 1.61 -22.16
C PRO A 169 15.68 1.39 -22.51
N GLY A 170 15.14 2.20 -23.43
CA GLY A 170 13.74 2.15 -23.83
C GLY A 170 12.84 3.10 -23.05
N PHE A 171 13.37 3.79 -22.03
CA PHE A 171 12.64 4.75 -21.22
C PHE A 171 13.07 6.20 -21.47
N GLU A 172 13.84 6.46 -22.49
CA GLU A 172 14.41 7.79 -22.81
C GLU A 172 13.32 8.87 -23.02
N LYS A 173 12.11 8.45 -23.40
CA LYS A 173 10.95 9.32 -23.63
C LYS A 173 9.88 9.20 -22.54
N LEU A 174 10.24 8.65 -21.37
CA LEU A 174 9.30 8.46 -20.28
C LEU A 174 8.65 9.78 -19.86
N GLU A 175 7.34 9.76 -19.69
CA GLU A 175 6.51 10.88 -19.23
C GLU A 175 5.60 10.42 -18.08
N LEU A 176 5.52 11.21 -17.00
CA LEU A 176 4.58 10.96 -15.91
C LEU A 176 3.18 11.41 -16.33
N VAL A 177 2.25 10.48 -16.41
CA VAL A 177 0.86 10.74 -16.81
C VAL A 177 -0.01 11.07 -15.59
N ALA A 178 0.10 10.27 -14.53
CA ALA A 178 -0.71 10.45 -13.32
C ALA A 178 -0.03 9.83 -12.10
N THR A 179 -0.42 10.31 -10.92
CA THR A 179 -0.10 9.69 -9.64
C THR A 179 -1.37 9.19 -8.97
N GLY A 180 -1.26 8.21 -8.10
CA GLY A 180 -2.34 7.80 -7.23
C GLY A 180 -2.92 9.00 -6.47
N SER A 181 -4.24 9.04 -6.29
CA SER A 181 -4.91 10.01 -5.43
C SER A 181 -4.71 9.70 -3.94
N LEU A 182 -4.42 8.44 -3.64
CA LEU A 182 -4.14 7.94 -2.30
C LEU A 182 -2.76 7.28 -2.29
N LEU A 183 -2.10 7.32 -1.13
CA LEU A 183 -0.90 6.55 -0.88
C LEU A 183 -1.28 5.08 -0.70
N GLY A 184 -0.52 4.16 -1.28
CA GLY A 184 -0.58 2.74 -0.96
C GLY A 184 0.05 2.48 0.40
N VAL A 185 -0.76 2.44 1.44
CA VAL A 185 -0.34 2.11 2.81
C VAL A 185 -0.35 0.60 2.97
N ARG A 186 0.73 0.03 3.51
CA ARG A 186 0.89 -1.42 3.66
C ARG A 186 0.37 -1.94 4.98
N GLU A 187 0.58 -1.18 6.04
CA GLU A 187 0.07 -1.53 7.37
C GLU A 187 -0.32 -0.28 8.16
N THR A 188 -1.27 -0.48 9.05
CA THR A 188 -1.65 0.49 10.07
C THR A 188 -1.80 -0.26 11.39
N ARG A 189 -2.96 -0.17 12.04
CA ARG A 189 -3.23 -0.97 13.22
C ARG A 189 -3.68 -2.39 12.84
N ARG A 190 -3.38 -3.33 13.73
CA ARG A 190 -3.88 -4.70 13.70
C ARG A 190 -4.81 -4.89 14.91
N ILE A 191 -6.07 -5.19 14.66
CA ILE A 191 -7.03 -5.48 15.73
C ILE A 191 -6.66 -6.83 16.36
N LEU A 192 -6.55 -6.86 17.68
CA LEU A 192 -6.27 -8.09 18.41
C LEU A 192 -7.57 -8.89 18.56
N GLY A 193 -7.61 -10.06 17.92
CA GLY A 193 -8.69 -11.03 18.08
C GLY A 193 -8.41 -12.04 19.20
N ASP A 194 -9.35 -12.94 19.43
CA ASP A 194 -9.18 -14.05 20.38
C ASP A 194 -8.06 -15.01 19.94
N TYR A 195 -7.77 -15.05 18.65
CA TYR A 195 -6.65 -15.78 18.06
C TYR A 195 -5.88 -14.88 17.08
N VAL A 196 -4.54 -14.92 17.17
CA VAL A 196 -3.64 -14.22 16.27
C VAL A 196 -2.86 -15.25 15.47
N LEU A 197 -2.99 -15.23 14.13
CA LEU A 197 -2.23 -16.10 13.24
C LEU A 197 -0.72 -15.87 13.42
N SER A 198 0.01 -16.93 13.70
CA SER A 198 1.45 -16.92 13.90
C SER A 198 2.22 -17.26 12.62
N LEU A 199 3.52 -16.95 12.61
CA LEU A 199 4.42 -17.41 11.54
C LEU A 199 4.45 -18.93 11.44
N GLU A 200 4.29 -19.63 12.57
CA GLU A 200 4.29 -21.11 12.60
C GLU A 200 3.02 -21.66 11.95
N ASP A 201 1.85 -21.05 12.19
CA ASP A 201 0.61 -21.42 11.49
C ASP A 201 0.77 -21.29 9.96
N TYR A 202 1.41 -20.22 9.52
CA TYR A 202 1.70 -20.02 8.11
C TYR A 202 2.63 -21.12 7.55
N LYS A 203 3.75 -21.42 8.23
CA LYS A 203 4.72 -22.43 7.81
C LYS A 203 4.11 -23.84 7.77
N GLN A 204 3.30 -24.17 8.75
CA GLN A 204 2.62 -25.47 8.85
C GLN A 204 1.37 -25.56 7.96
N ARG A 205 0.96 -24.44 7.33
CA ARG A 205 -0.28 -24.39 6.55
C ARG A 205 -1.48 -24.84 7.41
N ALA A 206 -1.56 -24.29 8.62
CA ALA A 206 -2.58 -24.65 9.60
C ALA A 206 -3.99 -24.56 9.02
N VAL A 207 -4.84 -25.48 9.43
CA VAL A 207 -6.24 -25.57 9.02
C VAL A 207 -7.12 -25.36 10.26
N PHE A 208 -8.07 -24.45 10.16
CA PHE A 208 -8.97 -24.11 11.26
C PHE A 208 -10.40 -24.56 10.95
N PRO A 209 -11.17 -25.01 11.95
CA PRO A 209 -12.56 -25.47 11.73
C PRO A 209 -13.48 -24.37 11.20
N ASP A 210 -13.16 -23.11 11.47
CA ASP A 210 -13.93 -21.92 11.12
C ASP A 210 -13.29 -21.09 9.99
N GLU A 211 -12.34 -21.68 9.27
CA GLU A 211 -11.70 -20.98 8.13
C GLU A 211 -12.73 -20.60 7.06
N ILE A 212 -12.66 -19.34 6.59
CA ILE A 212 -13.52 -18.81 5.52
C ILE A 212 -12.87 -18.83 4.15
N GLY A 213 -11.59 -19.12 4.07
CA GLY A 213 -10.84 -19.20 2.82
C GLY A 213 -9.36 -19.45 3.05
N ARG A 214 -8.66 -19.71 1.94
CA ARG A 214 -7.21 -19.91 1.90
C ARG A 214 -6.58 -19.01 0.86
N TYR A 215 -5.34 -18.63 1.09
CA TYR A 215 -4.55 -17.87 0.13
C TYR A 215 -3.15 -18.47 0.00
N ALA A 216 -2.47 -18.16 -1.10
CA ALA A 216 -1.13 -18.67 -1.40
C ALA A 216 -0.14 -17.53 -1.71
N TYR A 217 -0.39 -16.34 -1.19
CA TYR A 217 0.54 -15.22 -1.33
C TYR A 217 1.69 -15.37 -0.33
N PRO A 218 2.95 -15.17 -0.71
CA PRO A 218 4.08 -15.22 0.21
C PRO A 218 4.01 -14.09 1.25
N ILE A 219 4.70 -14.26 2.36
CA ILE A 219 4.93 -13.17 3.30
C ILE A 219 5.78 -12.11 2.61
N ASP A 220 5.26 -10.90 2.53
CA ASP A 220 5.86 -9.77 1.82
C ASP A 220 6.10 -8.61 2.79
N ASN A 221 7.19 -8.71 3.54
CA ASN A 221 7.62 -7.66 4.45
C ASN A 221 8.51 -6.66 3.72
N HIS A 222 8.22 -5.38 3.91
CA HIS A 222 9.03 -4.29 3.38
C HIS A 222 9.94 -3.70 4.45
N PRO A 223 11.17 -3.26 4.11
CA PRO A 223 12.08 -2.65 5.05
C PRO A 223 11.48 -1.38 5.65
N VAL A 224 11.60 -1.20 6.95
CA VAL A 224 11.06 -0.02 7.67
C VAL A 224 11.96 1.23 7.52
N ARG A 225 13.16 1.07 6.97
CA ARG A 225 14.16 2.12 6.74
C ARG A 225 14.79 1.99 5.36
N PRO A 226 15.26 3.09 4.75
CA PRO A 226 16.05 3.00 3.53
C PRO A 226 17.39 2.30 3.80
N GLY A 227 17.90 1.56 2.81
CA GLY A 227 19.15 0.81 2.90
C GLY A 227 18.96 -0.66 2.49
N ARG A 228 19.99 -1.45 2.83
CA ARG A 228 20.06 -2.87 2.50
C ARG A 228 19.40 -3.67 3.60
N ASP A 229 18.11 -3.91 3.50
CA ASP A 229 17.41 -4.82 4.38
C ASP A 229 17.11 -6.16 3.68
N THR A 230 17.23 -7.22 4.45
CA THR A 230 16.96 -8.56 3.95
C THR A 230 15.46 -8.78 3.82
N TYR A 231 15.00 -9.04 2.60
CA TYR A 231 13.71 -9.63 2.35
C TYR A 231 13.73 -11.10 2.74
N GLU A 232 13.05 -11.46 3.79
CA GLU A 232 12.72 -12.85 4.05
C GLU A 232 11.37 -13.16 3.40
N GLN A 233 11.41 -13.77 2.22
CA GLN A 233 10.23 -14.40 1.63
C GLN A 233 10.11 -15.82 2.16
N HIS A 234 9.03 -16.09 2.86
CA HIS A 234 8.67 -17.45 3.26
C HIS A 234 7.68 -18.02 2.23
N ARG A 235 8.16 -18.94 1.41
CA ARG A 235 7.33 -19.68 0.46
C ARG A 235 6.82 -20.97 1.05
#